data_32d806f3ddd5bb22ed9c3aa96933fef1
#
_entry.id   32d806f3ddd5bb22ed9c3aa96933fef1
#
_cell.length_a   1.000
_cell.length_b   1.000
_cell.length_c   1.000
_cell.angle_alpha   90.00
_cell.angle_beta   90.00
_cell.angle_gamma   90.00
#
_symmetry.space_group_name_H-M   'P 1'
#
loop_
_entity.id
_entity.type
_entity.pdbx_description
1 polymer ?
#
loop_
_entity_poly.entity_id
_entity_poly.type
_entity_poly.pdbx_seq_one_letter_code
_entity_poly.pdbx_strand_id
1 'polypeptide(L)'
;MSHAVSRLRDERLARSTKPFIARGSRAPRCPDCRVISSYCLCAWRPAVTAESGMCLLMYDTEPLKPTNTGWLIADVIKDTHAFGWSRIDVDEQLLALLDDPQWQPYIVFPGEFVAEERVVNKVSRMDGKRPLFILLDATWTEARKMFRKSPYLERFPVLTLEPEQISRYRLRRSRRDDHFCTAEVAALCLELAGDTCASGVLCVQRSLSGCQVPQADRPRRRGPHSFEGFYLKAFYHAVLRICPVWANCHPCYRATTLRA
;
A
#
# COMPACT_ATOMS: atom_id res chain seq x y z
N MET A 1 0.12 5.94 15.93
CA MET A 1 1.20 6.82 15.43
C MET A 1 0.83 7.39 14.08
N SER A 2 1.05 8.68 13.85
CA SER A 2 0.78 9.34 12.56
C SER A 2 1.85 8.93 11.53
N HIS A 3 1.47 8.28 10.44
CA HIS A 3 2.33 7.95 9.30
C HIS A 3 2.17 8.96 8.16
N ALA A 4 3.00 8.90 7.12
CA ALA A 4 3.02 9.89 6.04
C ALA A 4 1.65 10.16 5.39
N VAL A 5 0.90 9.08 5.06
CA VAL A 5 -0.42 9.22 4.43
C VAL A 5 -1.45 9.84 5.38
N SER A 6 -1.37 9.60 6.70
CA SER A 6 -2.28 10.23 7.66
C SER A 6 -2.01 11.73 7.79
N ARG A 7 -0.74 12.15 7.81
CA ARG A 7 -0.36 13.57 7.82
C ARG A 7 -0.86 14.28 6.56
N LEU A 8 -0.57 13.72 5.38
CA LEU A 8 -1.05 14.27 4.11
C LEU A 8 -2.58 14.40 4.06
N ARG A 9 -3.29 13.41 4.62
CA ARG A 9 -4.75 13.47 4.75
C ARG A 9 -5.21 14.61 5.65
N ASP A 10 -4.59 14.78 6.80
CA ASP A 10 -4.97 15.83 7.75
C ASP A 10 -4.68 17.23 7.18
N GLU A 11 -3.56 17.41 6.51
CA GLU A 11 -3.23 18.63 5.75
C GLU A 11 -4.25 18.93 4.66
N ARG A 12 -4.66 17.88 3.91
CA ARG A 12 -5.67 18.04 2.85
C ARG A 12 -7.05 18.36 3.43
N LEU A 13 -7.43 17.77 4.57
CA LEU A 13 -8.67 18.09 5.27
C LEU A 13 -8.69 19.51 5.80
N ALA A 14 -7.58 20.00 6.34
CA ALA A 14 -7.46 21.37 6.85
C ALA A 14 -7.76 22.42 5.74
N ARG A 15 -7.48 22.11 4.49
CA ARG A 15 -7.80 22.95 3.31
C ARG A 15 -9.19 22.74 2.74
N SER A 16 -9.96 21.78 3.26
CA SER A 16 -11.29 21.46 2.74
C SER A 16 -12.35 22.37 3.30
N THR A 17 -13.10 23.05 2.44
CA THR A 17 -14.24 23.90 2.81
C THR A 17 -15.55 23.13 2.93
N LYS A 18 -15.59 21.90 2.42
CA LYS A 18 -16.78 21.03 2.44
C LYS A 18 -16.40 19.61 2.85
N PRO A 19 -17.31 18.85 3.51
CA PRO A 19 -17.08 17.45 3.79
C PRO A 19 -16.83 16.65 2.51
N PHE A 20 -15.79 15.83 2.52
CA PHE A 20 -15.51 14.90 1.41
C PHE A 20 -16.38 13.65 1.56
N ILE A 21 -17.26 13.42 0.60
CA ILE A 21 -18.14 12.25 0.56
C ILE A 21 -17.74 11.36 -0.60
N ALA A 22 -17.34 10.14 -0.29
CA ALA A 22 -16.98 9.13 -1.27
C ALA A 22 -17.64 7.79 -0.94
N ARG A 23 -17.50 6.82 -1.85
CA ARG A 23 -17.96 5.46 -1.60
C ARG A 23 -17.33 4.92 -0.30
N GLY A 24 -18.14 4.45 0.62
CA GLY A 24 -17.71 3.94 1.93
C GLY A 24 -17.56 4.97 3.04
N SER A 25 -17.86 6.27 2.80
CA SER A 25 -17.82 7.32 3.83
C SER A 25 -18.92 7.20 4.89
N ARG A 26 -20.02 6.49 4.60
CA ARG A 26 -21.14 6.35 5.52
C ARG A 26 -20.89 5.42 6.70
N ALA A 27 -19.94 4.48 6.56
CA ALA A 27 -19.63 3.54 7.62
C ALA A 27 -18.67 4.20 8.63
N PRO A 28 -18.90 4.02 9.94
CA PRO A 28 -17.96 4.48 10.96
C PRO A 28 -16.61 3.73 10.80
N ARG A 29 -15.52 4.49 10.79
CA ARG A 29 -14.19 3.96 10.57
C ARG A 29 -13.25 4.31 11.70
N CYS A 30 -12.37 3.38 12.01
CA CYS A 30 -11.27 3.64 12.93
C CYS A 30 -10.43 4.83 12.41
N PRO A 31 -10.15 5.84 13.25
CA PRO A 31 -9.35 6.99 12.85
C PRO A 31 -7.92 6.60 12.45
N ASP A 32 -7.37 5.54 13.07
CA ASP A 32 -5.98 5.13 12.88
C ASP A 32 -5.76 4.20 11.68
N CYS A 33 -6.51 3.09 11.55
CA CYS A 33 -6.31 2.14 10.46
C CYS A 33 -7.29 2.33 9.28
N ARG A 34 -8.26 3.25 9.39
CA ARG A 34 -9.26 3.58 8.36
C ARG A 34 -10.18 2.42 7.95
N VAL A 35 -10.05 1.27 8.57
CA VAL A 35 -10.96 0.14 8.41
C VAL A 35 -12.28 0.43 9.18
N ILE A 36 -13.38 -0.19 8.77
CA ILE A 36 -14.65 -0.08 9.51
C ILE A 36 -14.40 -0.44 10.97
N SER A 37 -14.92 0.34 11.92
CA SER A 37 -14.55 0.26 13.34
C SER A 37 -14.73 -1.12 13.96
N SER A 38 -15.77 -1.87 13.54
CA SER A 38 -15.99 -3.26 13.98
C SER A 38 -14.96 -4.26 13.44
N TYR A 39 -14.09 -3.87 12.52
CA TYR A 39 -13.01 -4.66 11.92
C TYR A 39 -11.67 -3.98 12.08
N CYS A 40 -11.51 -3.18 13.14
CA CYS A 40 -10.27 -2.44 13.40
C CYS A 40 -9.06 -3.38 13.44
N LEU A 41 -7.99 -2.99 12.75
CA LEU A 41 -6.74 -3.75 12.62
C LEU A 41 -5.59 -3.16 13.46
N CYS A 42 -5.83 -2.14 14.28
CA CYS A 42 -4.77 -1.44 15.01
C CYS A 42 -3.98 -2.36 15.95
N ALA A 43 -4.65 -3.32 16.60
CA ALA A 43 -3.99 -4.30 17.45
C ALA A 43 -3.09 -5.29 16.68
N TRP A 44 -3.25 -5.36 15.35
CA TRP A 44 -2.59 -6.29 14.47
C TRP A 44 -1.63 -5.59 13.49
N ARG A 45 -1.25 -4.34 13.78
CA ARG A 45 -0.28 -3.63 12.96
C ARG A 45 1.05 -4.38 12.97
N PRO A 46 1.55 -4.76 11.80
CA PRO A 46 2.82 -5.45 11.71
C PRO A 46 3.98 -4.49 11.99
N ALA A 47 5.05 -5.00 12.58
CA ALA A 47 6.33 -4.33 12.66
C ALA A 47 7.29 -5.06 11.73
N VAL A 48 7.49 -4.54 10.53
CA VAL A 48 8.35 -5.16 9.52
C VAL A 48 9.43 -4.18 9.08
N THR A 49 10.64 -4.69 8.94
CA THR A 49 11.74 -3.95 8.34
C THR A 49 11.81 -4.29 6.86
N ALA A 50 11.90 -3.26 6.01
CA ALA A 50 12.16 -3.37 4.58
C ALA A 50 13.41 -2.58 4.24
N GLU A 51 14.21 -3.11 3.33
CA GLU A 51 15.34 -2.38 2.76
C GLU A 51 14.87 -1.33 1.75
N SER A 52 13.72 -1.54 1.13
CA SER A 52 13.12 -0.61 0.18
C SER A 52 12.26 0.45 0.87
N GLY A 53 12.22 1.65 0.28
CA GLY A 53 11.29 2.73 0.63
C GLY A 53 10.14 2.86 -0.37
N MET A 54 9.07 3.53 0.06
CA MET A 54 7.90 3.85 -0.76
C MET A 54 7.68 5.36 -0.83
N CYS A 55 7.51 5.89 -2.03
CA CYS A 55 7.08 7.26 -2.28
C CYS A 55 5.70 7.25 -2.93
N LEU A 56 4.67 7.63 -2.18
CA LEU A 56 3.30 7.73 -2.67
C LEU A 56 3.05 9.15 -3.17
N LEU A 57 2.99 9.33 -4.49
CA LEU A 57 2.56 10.58 -5.08
C LEU A 57 1.05 10.49 -5.32
N MET A 58 0.27 11.19 -4.50
CA MET A 58 -1.17 11.00 -4.40
C MET A 58 -1.92 12.13 -5.10
N TYR A 59 -2.91 11.78 -5.92
CA TYR A 59 -3.82 12.78 -6.48
C TYR A 59 -4.65 13.45 -5.37
N ASP A 60 -5.07 14.70 -5.57
CA ASP A 60 -5.61 15.60 -4.55
C ASP A 60 -6.60 14.96 -3.56
N THR A 61 -7.54 14.14 -4.03
CA THR A 61 -8.57 13.54 -3.17
C THR A 61 -8.25 12.12 -2.71
N GLU A 62 -7.17 11.51 -3.17
CA GLU A 62 -6.83 10.11 -2.81
C GLU A 62 -6.63 9.90 -1.30
N PRO A 63 -5.92 10.78 -0.56
CA PRO A 63 -5.76 10.60 0.88
C PRO A 63 -7.09 10.64 1.65
N LEU A 64 -8.13 11.27 1.08
CA LEU A 64 -9.45 11.40 1.70
C LEU A 64 -10.33 10.17 1.49
N LYS A 65 -10.06 9.35 0.46
CA LYS A 65 -10.90 8.19 0.13
C LYS A 65 -10.82 7.12 1.22
N PRO A 66 -11.94 6.68 1.80
CA PRO A 66 -11.95 5.66 2.86
C PRO A 66 -11.40 4.30 2.41
N THR A 67 -11.36 4.06 1.10
CA THR A 67 -10.92 2.81 0.47
C THR A 67 -9.53 2.91 -0.14
N ASN A 68 -8.81 4.02 0.10
CA ASN A 68 -7.43 4.17 -0.37
C ASN A 68 -6.54 3.12 0.30
N THR A 69 -5.71 2.43 -0.49
CA THR A 69 -4.83 1.36 -0.02
C THR A 69 -3.38 1.81 0.20
N GLY A 70 -3.02 3.03 -0.19
CA GLY A 70 -1.76 3.67 0.19
C GLY A 70 -1.60 3.78 1.70
N TRP A 71 -2.72 3.88 2.42
CA TRP A 71 -2.75 3.83 3.89
C TRP A 71 -2.11 2.55 4.45
N LEU A 72 -2.42 1.40 3.85
CA LEU A 72 -1.90 0.10 4.30
C LEU A 72 -0.41 -0.03 4.06
N ILE A 73 0.12 0.59 3.00
CA ILE A 73 1.55 0.64 2.72
C ILE A 73 2.26 1.34 3.88
N ALA A 74 1.77 2.52 4.26
CA ALA A 74 2.34 3.31 5.35
C ALA A 74 2.15 2.67 6.74
N ASP A 75 1.15 1.81 6.93
CA ASP A 75 0.99 1.01 8.14
C ASP A 75 2.04 -0.12 8.25
N VAL A 76 2.53 -0.63 7.12
CA VAL A 76 3.45 -1.78 7.06
C VAL A 76 4.90 -1.34 6.87
N ILE A 77 5.16 -0.44 5.92
CA ILE A 77 6.50 0.00 5.53
C ILE A 77 6.82 1.30 6.21
N LYS A 78 7.81 1.27 7.12
CA LYS A 78 8.21 2.42 7.92
C LYS A 78 8.73 3.58 7.05
N ASP A 79 9.56 3.25 6.05
CA ASP A 79 10.13 4.23 5.12
C ASP A 79 9.13 4.52 3.99
N THR A 80 7.94 4.99 4.36
CA THR A 80 6.91 5.45 3.43
C THR A 80 6.78 6.97 3.50
N HIS A 81 6.96 7.60 2.36
CA HIS A 81 6.76 9.04 2.12
C HIS A 81 5.48 9.22 1.32
N ALA A 82 4.73 10.28 1.58
CA ALA A 82 3.48 10.57 0.87
C ALA A 82 3.39 12.07 0.60
N PHE A 83 3.14 12.42 -0.67
CA PHE A 83 3.06 13.79 -1.15
C PHE A 83 1.81 13.99 -1.99
N GLY A 84 1.18 15.16 -1.86
CA GLY A 84 0.11 15.57 -2.75
C GLY A 84 0.68 15.98 -4.12
N TRP A 85 0.17 15.38 -5.19
CA TRP A 85 0.59 15.78 -6.52
C TRP A 85 0.08 17.16 -6.90
N SER A 86 0.98 18.02 -7.34
CA SER A 86 0.69 19.29 -7.97
C SER A 86 1.43 19.40 -9.31
N ARG A 87 0.77 20.01 -10.29
CA ARG A 87 1.40 20.26 -11.61
C ARG A 87 2.36 21.42 -11.59
N ILE A 88 2.08 22.42 -10.79
CA ILE A 88 2.74 23.74 -10.84
C ILE A 88 3.53 24.05 -9.58
N ASP A 89 3.13 23.46 -8.46
CA ASP A 89 3.72 23.68 -7.14
C ASP A 89 4.19 22.32 -6.61
N VAL A 90 5.38 21.94 -7.01
CA VAL A 90 5.98 20.65 -6.61
C VAL A 90 6.56 20.78 -5.22
N ASP A 91 6.21 19.85 -4.33
CA ASP A 91 6.70 19.82 -2.96
C ASP A 91 8.24 19.71 -2.93
N GLU A 92 8.89 20.65 -2.27
CA GLU A 92 10.35 20.68 -2.15
C GLU A 92 10.90 19.45 -1.41
N GLN A 93 10.15 18.91 -0.46
CA GLN A 93 10.54 17.69 0.26
C GLN A 93 10.49 16.47 -0.65
N LEU A 94 9.56 16.43 -1.62
CA LEU A 94 9.55 15.40 -2.65
C LEU A 94 10.83 15.49 -3.49
N LEU A 95 11.20 16.68 -3.97
CA LEU A 95 12.40 16.86 -4.76
C LEU A 95 13.66 16.48 -3.96
N ALA A 96 13.74 16.89 -2.70
CA ALA A 96 14.84 16.52 -1.81
C ALA A 96 14.93 14.99 -1.61
N LEU A 97 13.78 14.31 -1.43
CA LEU A 97 13.74 12.84 -1.33
C LEU A 97 14.26 12.15 -2.60
N LEU A 98 13.89 12.69 -3.77
CA LEU A 98 14.30 12.13 -5.06
C LEU A 98 15.78 12.37 -5.38
N ASP A 99 16.39 13.37 -4.77
CA ASP A 99 17.82 13.72 -4.90
C ASP A 99 18.69 13.10 -3.81
N ASP A 100 18.10 12.51 -2.78
CA ASP A 100 18.82 11.89 -1.68
C ASP A 100 19.63 10.66 -2.16
N PRO A 101 20.98 10.70 -2.03
CA PRO A 101 21.87 9.67 -2.58
C PRO A 101 21.68 8.29 -1.97
N GLN A 102 21.03 8.16 -0.82
CA GLN A 102 20.71 6.85 -0.23
C GLN A 102 19.70 6.06 -1.05
N TRP A 103 18.91 6.75 -1.90
CA TRP A 103 17.85 6.12 -2.66
C TRP A 103 18.24 5.84 -4.10
N GLN A 104 17.66 4.76 -4.62
CA GLN A 104 17.62 4.42 -6.04
C GLN A 104 16.16 4.44 -6.49
N PRO A 105 15.67 5.57 -7.04
CA PRO A 105 14.26 5.73 -7.38
C PRO A 105 13.86 4.91 -8.62
N TYR A 106 12.69 4.27 -8.55
CA TYR A 106 12.01 3.60 -9.65
C TYR A 106 10.57 4.11 -9.73
N ILE A 107 10.15 4.59 -10.90
CA ILE A 107 8.74 4.92 -11.13
C ILE A 107 8.01 3.63 -11.52
N VAL A 108 6.94 3.31 -10.83
CA VAL A 108 6.14 2.12 -11.15
C VAL A 108 5.02 2.52 -12.09
N PHE A 109 5.17 2.17 -13.38
CA PHE A 109 4.21 2.53 -14.42
C PHE A 109 4.32 1.56 -15.61
N PRO A 110 3.24 1.34 -16.41
CA PRO A 110 3.32 0.47 -17.59
C PRO A 110 4.27 1.02 -18.64
N GLY A 111 5.15 0.15 -19.14
CA GLY A 111 6.21 0.49 -20.09
C GLY A 111 5.72 0.97 -21.45
N GLU A 112 4.49 0.59 -21.85
CA GLU A 112 3.88 1.03 -23.13
C GLU A 112 3.71 2.56 -23.25
N PHE A 113 3.81 3.30 -22.15
CA PHE A 113 3.70 4.76 -22.11
C PHE A 113 5.04 5.49 -22.02
N VAL A 114 6.15 4.76 -22.16
CA VAL A 114 7.51 5.24 -21.87
C VAL A 114 8.43 4.87 -23.01
N ALA A 115 9.47 5.67 -23.25
CA ALA A 115 10.54 5.31 -24.16
C ALA A 115 11.26 4.05 -23.66
N GLU A 116 11.57 3.11 -24.57
CA GLU A 116 12.04 1.75 -24.27
C GLU A 116 13.31 1.75 -23.40
N GLU A 117 14.21 2.71 -23.63
CA GLU A 117 15.47 2.86 -22.88
C GLU A 117 15.28 3.16 -21.38
N ARG A 118 14.11 3.63 -20.97
CA ARG A 118 13.78 3.88 -19.57
C ARG A 118 13.08 2.71 -18.90
N VAL A 119 12.62 1.73 -19.68
CA VAL A 119 11.84 0.61 -19.17
C VAL A 119 12.77 -0.41 -18.53
N VAL A 120 12.47 -0.77 -17.29
CA VAL A 120 13.13 -1.88 -16.58
C VAL A 120 12.09 -2.84 -16.03
N ASN A 121 12.38 -4.13 -16.04
CA ASN A 121 11.52 -5.19 -15.51
C ASN A 121 12.11 -5.88 -14.26
N LYS A 122 13.27 -5.40 -13.81
CA LYS A 122 13.98 -5.93 -12.64
C LYS A 122 14.47 -4.78 -11.78
N VAL A 123 14.53 -5.03 -10.48
CA VAL A 123 15.16 -4.12 -9.52
C VAL A 123 16.61 -4.54 -9.37
N SER A 124 17.53 -3.71 -9.82
CA SER A 124 18.97 -3.88 -9.57
C SER A 124 19.32 -3.14 -8.29
N ARG A 125 20.07 -3.78 -7.40
CA ARG A 125 20.61 -3.10 -6.22
C ARG A 125 21.98 -2.50 -6.58
N MET A 126 22.08 -1.19 -6.45
CA MET A 126 23.36 -0.47 -6.53
C MET A 126 24.00 -0.46 -5.13
N ASP A 127 25.32 -0.65 -5.08
CA ASP A 127 26.06 -0.64 -3.81
C ASP A 127 25.80 0.65 -3.02
N GLY A 128 25.41 0.49 -1.76
CA GLY A 128 25.14 1.60 -0.84
C GLY A 128 23.78 2.30 -1.08
N LYS A 129 22.96 1.86 -2.04
CA LYS A 129 21.65 2.46 -2.31
C LYS A 129 20.50 1.50 -2.04
N ARG A 130 19.40 2.06 -1.56
CA ARG A 130 18.15 1.36 -1.28
C ARG A 130 17.12 1.67 -2.36
N PRO A 131 16.36 0.70 -2.89
CA PRO A 131 15.30 0.98 -3.84
C PRO A 131 14.23 1.90 -3.23
N LEU A 132 13.81 2.92 -3.98
CA LEU A 132 12.66 3.78 -3.65
C LEU A 132 11.61 3.64 -4.75
N PHE A 133 10.46 3.06 -4.43
CA PHE A 133 9.39 2.89 -5.40
C PHE A 133 8.44 4.07 -5.39
N ILE A 134 8.34 4.77 -6.51
CA ILE A 134 7.45 5.92 -6.71
C ILE A 134 6.14 5.40 -7.30
N LEU A 135 5.07 5.42 -6.50
CA LEU A 135 3.73 4.96 -6.87
C LEU A 135 2.82 6.16 -7.12
N LEU A 136 2.20 6.22 -8.29
CA LEU A 136 1.23 7.25 -8.63
C LEU A 136 -0.16 6.80 -8.15
N ASP A 137 -0.52 7.23 -6.95
CA ASP A 137 -1.76 6.80 -6.28
C ASP A 137 -2.95 7.68 -6.70
N ALA A 138 -3.71 7.19 -7.67
CA ALA A 138 -4.78 7.91 -8.34
C ALA A 138 -5.70 6.95 -9.11
N THR A 139 -6.76 7.45 -9.73
CA THR A 139 -7.43 6.73 -10.81
C THR A 139 -6.52 6.62 -12.03
N TRP A 140 -6.76 5.63 -12.91
CA TRP A 140 -5.92 5.42 -14.09
C TRP A 140 -5.74 6.68 -14.96
N THR A 141 -6.84 7.40 -15.21
CA THR A 141 -6.81 8.64 -15.99
C THR A 141 -5.96 9.72 -15.31
N GLU A 142 -6.09 9.84 -13.98
CA GLU A 142 -5.31 10.79 -13.19
C GLU A 142 -3.84 10.38 -13.14
N ALA A 143 -3.51 9.10 -12.93
CA ALA A 143 -2.15 8.59 -12.90
C ALA A 143 -1.41 8.84 -14.22
N ARG A 144 -2.08 8.62 -15.37
CA ARG A 144 -1.54 8.99 -16.70
C ARG A 144 -1.29 10.50 -16.83
N LYS A 145 -2.17 11.33 -16.29
CA LYS A 145 -1.98 12.79 -16.26
C LYS A 145 -0.79 13.16 -15.39
N MET A 146 -0.70 12.58 -14.18
CA MET A 146 0.41 12.79 -13.24
C MET A 146 1.73 12.43 -13.91
N PHE A 147 1.84 11.24 -14.49
CA PHE A 147 3.03 10.78 -15.17
C PHE A 147 3.51 11.76 -16.26
N ARG A 148 2.61 12.19 -17.16
CA ARG A 148 2.93 13.11 -18.25
C ARG A 148 3.23 14.54 -17.83
N LYS A 149 2.80 14.96 -16.63
CA LYS A 149 2.90 16.34 -16.14
C LYS A 149 3.85 16.50 -14.96
N SER A 150 4.73 15.52 -14.79
CA SER A 150 5.77 15.49 -13.75
C SER A 150 7.16 15.35 -14.38
N PRO A 151 7.70 16.39 -15.04
CA PRO A 151 8.98 16.31 -15.74
C PRO A 151 10.15 15.95 -14.81
N TYR A 152 10.06 16.25 -13.53
CA TYR A 152 11.06 15.88 -12.52
C TYR A 152 11.21 14.36 -12.33
N LEU A 153 10.26 13.56 -12.84
CA LEU A 153 10.33 12.10 -12.86
C LEU A 153 11.02 11.53 -14.11
N GLU A 154 11.23 12.33 -15.17
CA GLU A 154 11.73 11.83 -16.45
C GLU A 154 13.12 11.21 -16.38
N ARG A 155 13.93 11.62 -15.43
CA ARG A 155 15.30 11.12 -15.22
C ARG A 155 15.41 9.72 -14.61
N PHE A 156 14.30 9.16 -14.09
CA PHE A 156 14.31 7.87 -13.41
C PHE A 156 13.86 6.72 -14.31
N PRO A 157 14.36 5.50 -14.09
CA PRO A 157 13.87 4.31 -14.78
C PRO A 157 12.42 4.03 -14.39
N VAL A 158 11.70 3.42 -15.32
CA VAL A 158 10.30 3.01 -15.13
C VAL A 158 10.25 1.50 -14.97
N LEU A 159 9.90 1.06 -13.78
CA LEU A 159 9.70 -0.34 -13.45
C LEU A 159 8.34 -0.79 -13.98
N THR A 160 8.35 -1.67 -14.96
CA THR A 160 7.16 -2.30 -15.51
C THR A 160 6.94 -3.66 -14.87
N LEU A 161 5.72 -3.88 -14.40
CA LEU A 161 5.32 -5.13 -13.78
C LEU A 161 4.70 -6.06 -14.83
N GLU A 162 5.18 -7.29 -14.89
CA GLU A 162 4.70 -8.30 -15.85
C GLU A 162 3.32 -8.83 -15.47
N PRO A 163 2.42 -9.13 -16.45
CA PRO A 163 1.08 -9.64 -16.17
C PRO A 163 1.05 -10.91 -15.33
N GLU A 164 2.00 -11.82 -15.51
CA GLU A 164 2.12 -13.06 -14.74
C GLU A 164 2.48 -12.81 -13.27
N GLN A 165 3.33 -11.83 -13.01
CA GLN A 165 3.70 -11.40 -11.65
C GLN A 165 2.48 -10.81 -10.96
N ILE A 166 1.76 -9.96 -11.67
CA ILE A 166 0.58 -9.28 -11.20
C ILE A 166 -0.55 -10.28 -10.87
N SER A 167 -0.74 -11.33 -11.66
CA SER A 167 -1.80 -12.33 -11.46
C SER A 167 -1.69 -13.09 -10.14
N ARG A 168 -0.47 -13.29 -9.60
CA ARG A 168 -0.23 -13.95 -8.30
C ARG A 168 -0.75 -13.15 -7.11
N TYR A 169 -0.79 -11.82 -7.22
CA TYR A 169 -1.18 -10.89 -6.14
C TYR A 169 -2.64 -10.45 -6.19
N ARG A 170 -3.43 -11.07 -7.06
CA ARG A 170 -4.83 -10.73 -7.27
C ARG A 170 -5.71 -11.06 -6.08
N LEU A 171 -5.95 -10.08 -5.24
CA LEU A 171 -6.88 -10.17 -4.09
C LEU A 171 -8.26 -9.58 -4.40
N ARG A 172 -8.41 -8.89 -5.54
CA ARG A 172 -9.65 -8.22 -5.91
C ARG A 172 -10.26 -8.86 -7.17
N ARG A 173 -11.50 -9.32 -7.07
CA ARG A 173 -12.32 -9.60 -8.27
C ARG A 173 -12.76 -8.24 -8.85
N SER A 174 -11.98 -7.66 -9.73
CA SER A 174 -12.40 -6.53 -10.53
C SER A 174 -13.05 -7.04 -11.81
N ARG A 175 -14.04 -6.31 -12.34
CA ARG A 175 -14.65 -6.64 -13.65
C ARG A 175 -13.68 -6.44 -14.83
N ARG A 176 -12.56 -5.76 -14.61
CA ARG A 176 -11.46 -5.57 -15.55
C ARG A 176 -10.21 -6.19 -14.94
N ASP A 177 -9.59 -7.03 -15.71
CA ASP A 177 -8.48 -7.89 -15.28
C ASP A 177 -7.15 -7.16 -15.05
N ASP A 178 -7.09 -5.87 -15.33
CA ASP A 178 -5.91 -5.02 -15.37
C ASP A 178 -5.83 -3.95 -14.26
N HIS A 179 -6.78 -3.94 -13.30
CA HIS A 179 -6.81 -2.93 -12.23
C HIS A 179 -6.33 -3.50 -10.87
N PHE A 180 -5.11 -3.15 -10.49
CA PHE A 180 -4.55 -3.42 -9.17
C PHE A 180 -4.75 -2.25 -8.24
N CYS A 181 -4.84 -2.53 -6.92
CA CYS A 181 -4.77 -1.46 -5.94
C CYS A 181 -3.31 -1.13 -5.60
N THR A 182 -3.06 0.08 -5.14
CA THR A 182 -1.72 0.59 -4.84
C THR A 182 -0.94 -0.33 -3.89
N ALA A 183 -1.60 -0.94 -2.90
CA ALA A 183 -0.96 -1.90 -2.00
C ALA A 183 -0.53 -3.21 -2.67
N GLU A 184 -1.28 -3.69 -3.66
CA GLU A 184 -0.91 -4.88 -4.44
C GLU A 184 0.32 -4.62 -5.32
N VAL A 185 0.36 -3.44 -5.94
CA VAL A 185 1.53 -2.96 -6.70
C VAL A 185 2.75 -2.83 -5.79
N ALA A 186 2.60 -2.22 -4.61
CA ALA A 186 3.68 -2.06 -3.64
C ALA A 186 4.23 -3.42 -3.16
N ALA A 187 3.35 -4.40 -2.89
CA ALA A 187 3.78 -5.73 -2.46
C ALA A 187 4.63 -6.42 -3.53
N LEU A 188 4.27 -6.28 -4.80
CA LEU A 188 5.03 -6.82 -5.91
C LEU A 188 6.39 -6.13 -6.06
N CYS A 189 6.45 -4.80 -5.91
CA CYS A 189 7.72 -4.06 -5.91
C CYS A 189 8.67 -4.54 -4.80
N LEU A 190 8.15 -4.77 -3.59
CA LEU A 190 8.91 -5.30 -2.46
C LEU A 190 9.46 -6.70 -2.76
N GLU A 191 8.65 -7.57 -3.38
CA GLU A 191 9.11 -8.90 -3.78
C GLU A 191 10.24 -8.82 -4.81
N LEU A 192 10.09 -7.98 -5.84
CA LEU A 192 11.13 -7.76 -6.87
C LEU A 192 12.43 -7.20 -6.28
N ALA A 193 12.36 -6.44 -5.20
CA ALA A 193 13.53 -5.95 -4.47
C ALA A 193 14.11 -6.97 -3.50
N GLY A 194 13.50 -8.14 -3.30
CA GLY A 194 13.92 -9.15 -2.32
C GLY A 194 13.39 -8.92 -0.90
N ASP A 195 12.54 -7.93 -0.67
CA ASP A 195 11.86 -7.66 0.61
C ASP A 195 10.63 -8.58 0.79
N THR A 196 10.82 -9.87 0.64
CA THR A 196 9.73 -10.87 0.57
C THR A 196 8.88 -10.93 1.83
N CYS A 197 9.48 -10.70 3.00
CA CYS A 197 8.76 -10.65 4.28
C CYS A 197 7.79 -9.46 4.31
N ALA A 198 8.27 -8.27 3.94
CA ALA A 198 7.46 -7.06 3.90
C ALA A 198 6.34 -7.15 2.85
N SER A 199 6.63 -7.72 1.67
CA SER A 199 5.65 -8.03 0.63
C SER A 199 4.54 -8.93 1.17
N GLY A 200 4.90 -10.06 1.79
CA GLY A 200 3.95 -11.01 2.34
C GLY A 200 3.03 -10.39 3.42
N VAL A 201 3.61 -9.60 4.32
CA VAL A 201 2.85 -8.92 5.38
C VAL A 201 1.88 -7.90 4.79
N LEU A 202 2.30 -7.13 3.79
CA LEU A 202 1.44 -6.16 3.11
C LEU A 202 0.25 -6.84 2.42
N CYS A 203 0.48 -7.98 1.77
CA CYS A 203 -0.58 -8.79 1.16
C CYS A 203 -1.60 -9.29 2.20
N VAL A 204 -1.14 -9.77 3.35
CA VAL A 204 -2.00 -10.21 4.45
C VAL A 204 -2.83 -9.04 4.98
N GLN A 205 -2.20 -7.92 5.28
CA GLN A 205 -2.88 -6.71 5.76
C GLN A 205 -3.93 -6.22 4.77
N ARG A 206 -3.62 -6.27 3.48
CA ARG A 206 -4.55 -5.93 2.40
C ARG A 206 -5.73 -6.89 2.36
N SER A 207 -5.50 -8.20 2.50
CA SER A 207 -6.57 -9.20 2.52
C SER A 207 -7.52 -8.97 3.70
N LEU A 208 -6.99 -8.74 4.89
CA LEU A 208 -7.78 -8.46 6.08
C LEU A 208 -8.62 -7.18 5.93
N SER A 209 -8.07 -6.11 5.38
CA SER A 209 -8.80 -4.85 5.13
C SER A 209 -9.88 -4.99 4.06
N GLY A 210 -9.70 -5.91 3.11
CA GLY A 210 -10.63 -6.18 2.01
C GLY A 210 -11.76 -7.15 2.35
N CYS A 211 -11.65 -7.91 3.43
CA CYS A 211 -12.69 -8.80 3.95
C CYS A 211 -13.90 -8.06 4.55
N GLN A 212 -14.22 -6.88 4.02
CA GLN A 212 -15.48 -6.19 4.28
C GLN A 212 -16.59 -6.99 3.58
N VAL A 213 -17.21 -7.92 4.30
CA VAL A 213 -18.36 -8.69 3.81
C VAL A 213 -19.40 -7.72 3.26
N PRO A 214 -19.88 -7.91 2.01
CA PRO A 214 -20.99 -7.12 1.46
C PRO A 214 -22.19 -7.17 2.44
N GLN A 215 -22.86 -6.07 2.58
CA GLN A 215 -23.98 -5.89 3.55
C GLN A 215 -25.13 -6.88 3.33
N ALA A 216 -25.21 -7.54 2.17
CA ALA A 216 -26.24 -8.51 1.79
C ALA A 216 -26.04 -9.92 2.42
N ASP A 217 -24.81 -10.29 2.81
CA ASP A 217 -24.48 -11.63 3.29
C ASP A 217 -24.09 -11.67 4.77
N ARG A 218 -24.64 -10.78 5.60
CA ARG A 218 -24.41 -10.85 7.04
C ARG A 218 -25.13 -12.06 7.62
N PRO A 219 -24.42 -13.09 8.13
CA PRO A 219 -25.03 -14.06 9.02
C PRO A 219 -25.53 -13.29 10.25
N ARG A 220 -26.80 -13.49 10.58
CA ARG A 220 -27.44 -12.90 11.78
C ARG A 220 -26.54 -13.15 12.98
N ARG A 221 -26.17 -12.06 13.64
CA ARG A 221 -25.48 -11.93 14.93
C ARG A 221 -25.00 -13.25 15.57
N ARG A 222 -23.77 -13.64 15.30
CA ARG A 222 -22.98 -14.48 16.21
C ARG A 222 -22.06 -13.54 16.99
N GLY A 223 -21.94 -13.78 18.31
CA GLY A 223 -21.25 -12.89 19.25
C GLY A 223 -19.78 -12.62 18.91
N PRO A 224 -19.14 -11.64 19.56
CA PRO A 224 -17.80 -11.14 19.23
C PRO A 224 -16.70 -12.21 19.21
N HIS A 225 -16.84 -13.28 19.98
CA HIS A 225 -15.85 -14.37 20.05
C HIS A 225 -15.70 -15.23 18.80
N SER A 226 -16.71 -15.29 17.91
CA SER A 226 -16.63 -16.06 16.66
C SER A 226 -15.84 -15.35 15.56
N PHE A 227 -15.63 -14.06 15.71
CA PHE A 227 -14.98 -13.20 14.72
C PHE A 227 -13.45 -13.20 14.90
N GLU A 228 -12.96 -13.13 16.15
CA GLU A 228 -11.54 -13.25 16.47
C GLU A 228 -10.95 -14.57 15.98
N GLY A 229 -11.68 -15.68 16.19
CA GLY A 229 -11.25 -17.00 15.74
C GLY A 229 -11.13 -17.14 14.22
N PHE A 230 -12.00 -16.47 13.44
CA PHE A 230 -11.95 -16.50 11.97
C PHE A 230 -10.79 -15.66 11.43
N TYR A 231 -10.55 -14.47 11.98
CA TYR A 231 -9.44 -13.60 11.59
C TYR A 231 -8.09 -14.21 11.97
N LEU A 232 -7.97 -14.78 13.18
CA LEU A 232 -6.78 -15.49 13.61
C LEU A 232 -6.45 -16.68 12.68
N LYS A 233 -7.44 -17.48 12.30
CA LYS A 233 -7.23 -18.59 11.36
C LYS A 233 -6.88 -18.12 9.95
N ALA A 234 -7.59 -17.15 9.40
CA ALA A 234 -7.31 -16.61 8.08
C ALA A 234 -5.93 -15.92 8.02
N PHE A 235 -5.59 -15.15 9.04
CA PHE A 235 -4.29 -14.52 9.23
C PHE A 235 -3.19 -15.59 9.36
N TYR A 236 -3.39 -16.58 10.21
CA TYR A 236 -2.45 -17.67 10.46
C TYR A 236 -2.14 -18.48 9.19
N HIS A 237 -3.18 -18.90 8.44
CA HIS A 237 -2.99 -19.64 7.20
C HIS A 237 -2.36 -18.82 6.08
N ALA A 238 -2.68 -17.52 5.98
CA ALA A 238 -2.08 -16.65 4.99
C ALA A 238 -0.60 -16.39 5.30
N VAL A 239 -0.26 -16.09 6.56
CA VAL A 239 1.11 -15.81 7.01
C VAL A 239 2.02 -17.02 6.89
N LEU A 240 1.57 -18.20 7.32
CA LEU A 240 2.37 -19.43 7.22
C LEU A 240 2.68 -19.84 5.78
N ARG A 241 1.79 -19.51 4.82
CA ARG A 241 2.02 -19.80 3.41
C ARG A 241 2.98 -18.83 2.73
N ILE A 242 3.07 -17.58 3.24
CA ILE A 242 3.77 -16.48 2.54
C ILE A 242 5.12 -16.18 3.16
N CYS A 243 5.28 -16.31 4.49
CA CYS A 243 6.54 -15.99 5.16
C CYS A 243 6.79 -16.92 6.38
N PRO A 244 7.57 -18.01 6.21
CA PRO A 244 7.95 -18.89 7.32
C PRO A 244 8.73 -18.18 8.43
N VAL A 245 9.48 -17.12 8.09
CA VAL A 245 10.30 -16.33 9.04
C VAL A 245 9.43 -15.52 9.99
N TRP A 246 8.27 -15.03 9.53
CA TRP A 246 7.36 -14.24 10.35
C TRP A 246 6.69 -15.05 11.47
N ALA A 247 6.44 -16.33 11.23
CA ALA A 247 5.90 -17.25 12.23
C ALA A 247 6.80 -17.36 13.47
N ASN A 248 8.10 -17.15 13.32
CA ASN A 248 9.08 -17.22 14.41
C ASN A 248 9.33 -15.88 15.11
N CYS A 249 8.94 -14.76 14.52
CA CYS A 249 9.28 -13.41 15.01
C CYS A 249 8.13 -12.70 15.75
N HIS A 250 6.87 -13.16 15.62
CA HIS A 250 5.73 -12.43 16.20
C HIS A 250 5.44 -12.87 17.66
N PRO A 251 5.34 -11.95 18.64
CA PRO A 251 5.09 -12.27 20.04
C PRO A 251 3.81 -13.10 20.28
N CYS A 252 2.77 -12.91 19.46
CA CYS A 252 1.52 -13.66 19.56
C CYS A 252 1.67 -15.15 19.17
N TYR A 253 2.68 -15.50 18.36
CA TYR A 253 2.94 -16.89 17.99
C TYR A 253 3.41 -17.72 19.19
N ARG A 254 4.28 -17.14 20.04
CA ARG A 254 4.80 -17.82 21.23
C ARG A 254 3.74 -18.04 22.31
N ALA A 255 2.70 -17.22 22.36
CA ALA A 255 1.64 -17.33 23.36
C ALA A 255 0.61 -18.43 23.03
N THR A 256 0.42 -18.77 21.76
CA THR A 256 -0.57 -19.79 21.31
C THR A 256 0.01 -21.20 21.25
N THR A 257 1.32 -21.36 21.10
CA THR A 257 1.99 -22.68 21.10
C THR A 257 2.25 -23.24 22.52
N LEU A 258 2.09 -22.40 23.56
CA LEU A 258 2.21 -22.83 24.97
C LEU A 258 0.88 -23.24 25.62
N ARG A 259 -0.22 -23.30 24.89
CA ARG A 259 -1.56 -23.71 25.37
C ARG A 259 -2.23 -24.79 24.51
N ALA A 260 -1.45 -25.61 23.80
CA ALA A 260 -1.93 -26.81 23.13
C ALA A 260 -1.46 -28.07 23.86
#